data_2a52c28dbd7c65988a1a1a11317ed627
#
_entry.id   2a52c28dbd7c65988a1a1a11317ed627
#
_cell.length_a   1.000
_cell.length_b   1.000
_cell.length_c   1.000
_cell.angle_alpha   90.00
_cell.angle_beta   90.00
_cell.angle_gamma   90.00
#
_symmetry.space_group_name_H-M   'P 1'
#
loop_
_entity.id
_entity.type
_entity.pdbx_description
1 polymer ?
#
loop_
_entity_poly.entity_id
_entity_poly.type
_entity_poly.pdbx_seq_one_letter_code
_entity_poly.pdbx_strand_id
1 'polypeptide(L)'
;MSLTLDRQAFVDIIGQGQGAIGGPMEPPPEGLWGMPAEMLTALPGYGPDVGPRRAEARQIMEKLGYDPDNRLAVTVAARNVPPWRDPALILIDQLKQIYIDGELEAVDTTQWYPRLMRKDFKIGLNVTESEVDDPDAQFYENYSCGAVRNYTGYCNKSVDELIERQSRETNTDKRRQLVWQIERKLIEEDARPDILYVRGITCRPPYVKDLTSMVNSIYNGSRFEDVWLDE
;
A
#
# COMPACT_ATOMS: atom_id res chain seq x y z
N MET A 1 -6.88 -6.50 10.79
CA MET A 1 -6.26 -7.11 9.60
C MET A 1 -4.75 -6.82 9.53
N SER A 2 -4.29 -5.60 9.69
CA SER A 2 -2.86 -5.22 9.62
C SER A 2 -1.95 -6.05 10.54
N LEU A 3 -2.42 -6.42 11.73
CA LEU A 3 -1.68 -7.26 12.70
C LEU A 3 -1.30 -8.65 12.18
N THR A 4 -2.09 -9.23 11.25
CA THR A 4 -1.78 -10.58 10.73
C THR A 4 -0.77 -10.56 9.60
N LEU A 5 -0.51 -9.40 8.97
CA LEU A 5 0.33 -9.30 7.79
C LEU A 5 1.80 -9.61 8.12
N ASP A 6 2.29 -10.66 7.52
CA ASP A 6 3.72 -10.91 7.35
C ASP A 6 4.16 -10.24 6.04
N ARG A 7 4.55 -8.99 6.14
CA ARG A 7 4.94 -8.18 4.96
C ARG A 7 6.23 -8.69 4.34
N GLN A 8 7.13 -9.28 5.14
CA GLN A 8 8.37 -9.84 4.61
C GLN A 8 8.08 -11.01 3.66
N ALA A 9 7.10 -11.85 3.99
CA ALA A 9 6.70 -12.94 3.08
C ALA A 9 6.20 -12.42 1.71
N PHE A 10 5.55 -11.25 1.66
CA PHE A 10 5.19 -10.64 0.37
C PHE A 10 6.43 -10.14 -0.39
N VAL A 11 7.38 -9.51 0.29
CA VAL A 11 8.64 -9.07 -0.33
C VAL A 11 9.40 -10.28 -0.88
N ASP A 12 9.48 -11.37 -0.12
CA ASP A 12 10.22 -12.57 -0.53
C ASP A 12 9.58 -13.28 -1.72
N ILE A 13 8.25 -13.43 -1.71
CA ILE A 13 7.52 -14.21 -2.73
C ILE A 13 7.24 -13.35 -3.98
N ILE A 14 6.66 -12.17 -3.81
CA ILE A 14 6.25 -11.30 -4.94
C ILE A 14 7.42 -10.49 -5.45
N GLY A 15 8.20 -9.91 -4.54
CA GLY A 15 9.37 -9.10 -4.85
C GLY A 15 10.66 -9.90 -5.10
N GLN A 16 10.62 -11.23 -4.96
CA GLN A 16 11.81 -12.10 -5.05
C GLN A 16 12.95 -11.62 -4.12
N GLY A 17 12.61 -11.19 -2.92
CA GLY A 17 13.53 -10.60 -1.96
C GLY A 17 13.91 -9.14 -2.26
N GLN A 18 13.37 -8.56 -3.32
CA GLN A 18 13.57 -7.14 -3.68
C GLN A 18 12.29 -6.34 -3.47
N GLY A 19 12.41 -5.19 -2.86
CA GLY A 19 11.29 -4.34 -2.51
C GLY A 19 11.46 -3.76 -1.11
N ALA A 20 10.48 -2.97 -0.69
CA ALA A 20 10.51 -2.34 0.62
C ALA A 20 9.18 -2.54 1.37
N ILE A 21 9.26 -2.62 2.69
CA ILE A 21 8.11 -2.52 3.57
C ILE A 21 7.96 -1.03 3.92
N GLY A 22 6.86 -0.43 3.53
CA GLY A 22 6.56 0.97 3.78
C GLY A 22 5.15 1.18 4.30
N GLY A 23 4.89 2.41 4.72
CA GLY A 23 3.56 2.91 5.02
C GLY A 23 2.88 3.49 3.76
N PRO A 24 2.04 4.51 3.91
CA PRO A 24 1.42 5.22 2.79
C PRO A 24 2.38 5.86 1.79
N MET A 25 3.63 6.13 2.21
CA MET A 25 4.71 6.62 1.34
C MET A 25 5.83 5.59 1.26
N GLU A 26 6.51 5.53 0.12
CA GLU A 26 7.69 4.67 -0.05
C GLU A 26 8.84 5.11 0.85
N PRO A 27 9.44 4.17 1.63
CA PRO A 27 10.51 4.51 2.55
C PRO A 27 11.85 4.72 1.83
N PRO A 28 12.82 5.41 2.49
CA PRO A 28 14.19 5.47 1.99
C PRO A 28 14.81 4.06 1.82
N PRO A 29 15.78 3.86 0.91
CA PRO A 29 16.44 4.91 0.12
C PRO A 29 15.74 5.27 -1.19
N GLU A 30 14.76 4.48 -1.63
CA GLU A 30 14.06 4.69 -2.90
C GLU A 30 13.10 5.87 -2.84
N GLY A 31 12.25 5.95 -1.81
CA GLY A 31 11.36 7.09 -1.57
C GLY A 31 12.02 8.21 -0.76
N LEU A 32 11.63 9.45 -1.03
CA LEU A 32 12.17 10.62 -0.31
C LEU A 32 11.38 10.96 0.95
N TRP A 33 10.12 10.55 1.02
CA TRP A 33 9.16 11.09 1.97
C TRP A 33 8.74 10.10 3.06
N GLY A 34 8.73 8.80 2.76
CA GLY A 34 8.23 7.78 3.67
C GLY A 34 9.01 7.67 4.98
N MET A 35 8.36 7.11 5.98
CA MET A 35 8.98 6.85 7.27
C MET A 35 10.15 5.89 7.15
N PRO A 36 11.30 6.15 7.81
CA PRO A 36 12.37 5.18 7.95
C PRO A 36 11.90 3.90 8.65
N ALA A 37 12.54 2.77 8.33
CA ALA A 37 12.17 1.45 8.86
C ALA A 37 12.12 1.41 10.39
N GLU A 38 13.03 2.12 11.08
CA GLU A 38 13.10 2.18 12.53
C GLU A 38 11.84 2.83 13.14
N MET A 39 11.24 3.78 12.45
CA MET A 39 9.99 4.41 12.89
C MET A 39 8.79 3.51 12.59
N LEU A 40 8.77 2.87 11.42
CA LEU A 40 7.70 1.97 11.01
C LEU A 40 7.58 0.75 11.92
N THR A 41 8.69 0.11 12.29
CA THR A 41 8.70 -1.10 13.13
C THR A 41 8.09 -0.90 14.51
N ALA A 42 8.00 0.35 15.00
CA ALA A 42 7.34 0.69 16.24
C ALA A 42 5.80 0.82 16.11
N LEU A 43 5.26 0.80 14.89
CA LEU A 43 3.83 1.00 14.64
C LEU A 43 3.06 -0.33 14.61
N PRO A 44 1.74 -0.29 14.91
CA PRO A 44 0.90 -1.48 14.88
C PRO A 44 0.98 -2.20 13.53
N GLY A 45 1.22 -3.50 13.58
CA GLY A 45 1.29 -4.34 12.38
C GLY A 45 2.65 -4.36 11.65
N TYR A 46 3.61 -3.50 12.01
CA TYR A 46 4.91 -3.40 11.32
C TYR A 46 6.10 -4.04 12.07
N GLY A 47 5.93 -4.40 13.35
CA GLY A 47 7.01 -5.10 14.09
C GLY A 47 7.44 -6.40 13.39
N PRO A 48 8.70 -6.81 13.51
CA PRO A 48 9.25 -7.96 12.78
C PRO A 48 8.67 -9.30 13.24
N ASP A 49 8.25 -9.40 14.50
CA ASP A 49 7.69 -10.63 15.04
C ASP A 49 6.18 -10.73 14.76
N VAL A 50 5.82 -11.58 13.83
CA VAL A 50 4.44 -11.84 13.41
C VAL A 50 3.66 -12.65 14.46
N GLY A 51 4.33 -13.50 15.23
CA GLY A 51 3.70 -14.41 16.18
C GLY A 51 2.83 -13.72 17.22
N PRO A 52 3.39 -12.81 18.05
CA PRO A 52 2.64 -12.03 19.03
C PRO A 52 1.52 -11.19 18.40
N ARG A 53 1.75 -10.57 17.24
CA ARG A 53 0.74 -9.78 16.53
C ARG A 53 -0.46 -10.63 16.10
N ARG A 54 -0.22 -11.83 15.58
CA ARG A 54 -1.30 -12.78 15.24
C ARG A 54 -2.02 -13.30 16.49
N ALA A 55 -1.31 -13.47 17.61
CA ALA A 55 -1.95 -13.84 18.87
C ALA A 55 -2.92 -12.73 19.33
N GLU A 56 -2.50 -11.48 19.27
CA GLU A 56 -3.37 -10.33 19.55
C GLU A 56 -4.58 -10.29 18.61
N ALA A 57 -4.34 -10.46 17.30
CA ALA A 57 -5.41 -10.49 16.31
C ALA A 57 -6.43 -11.60 16.59
N ARG A 58 -5.99 -12.81 16.99
CA ARG A 58 -6.91 -13.89 17.40
C ARG A 58 -7.74 -13.50 18.61
N GLN A 59 -7.14 -12.90 19.64
CA GLN A 59 -7.90 -12.42 20.80
C GLN A 59 -8.97 -11.39 20.44
N ILE A 60 -8.69 -10.53 19.45
CA ILE A 60 -9.70 -9.60 18.93
C ILE A 60 -10.83 -10.36 18.23
N MET A 61 -10.50 -11.35 17.40
CA MET A 61 -11.50 -12.16 16.69
C MET A 61 -12.36 -12.97 17.67
N GLU A 62 -11.77 -13.55 18.69
CA GLU A 62 -12.47 -14.29 19.76
C GLU A 62 -13.47 -13.38 20.51
N LYS A 63 -13.09 -12.13 20.82
CA LYS A 63 -14.01 -11.13 21.41
C LYS A 63 -15.18 -10.77 20.48
N LEU A 64 -15.00 -10.94 19.17
CA LEU A 64 -16.05 -10.74 18.16
C LEU A 64 -16.86 -12.01 17.89
N GLY A 65 -16.58 -13.12 18.58
CA GLY A 65 -17.28 -14.39 18.45
C GLY A 65 -16.75 -15.32 17.36
N TYR A 66 -15.57 -15.06 16.82
CA TYR A 66 -14.92 -15.92 15.84
C TYR A 66 -13.80 -16.74 16.49
N ASP A 67 -13.73 -18.02 16.17
CA ASP A 67 -12.77 -18.99 16.68
C ASP A 67 -12.46 -20.08 15.63
N PRO A 68 -11.68 -21.12 15.94
CA PRO A 68 -11.38 -22.20 14.98
C PRO A 68 -12.61 -22.90 14.39
N ASP A 69 -13.70 -23.01 15.18
CA ASP A 69 -14.93 -23.70 14.80
C ASP A 69 -16.00 -22.77 14.20
N ASN A 70 -15.86 -21.45 14.45
CA ASN A 70 -16.74 -20.40 13.94
C ASN A 70 -15.94 -19.30 13.25
N ARG A 71 -15.53 -19.53 12.01
CA ARG A 71 -14.65 -18.66 11.27
C ARG A 71 -15.43 -17.60 10.44
N LEU A 72 -14.83 -16.42 10.27
CA LEU A 72 -15.41 -15.36 9.45
C LEU A 72 -15.16 -15.64 7.97
N ALA A 73 -16.21 -15.93 7.21
CA ALA A 73 -16.12 -16.05 5.74
C ALA A 73 -16.17 -14.67 5.07
N VAL A 74 -15.21 -14.38 4.20
CA VAL A 74 -15.16 -13.12 3.44
C VAL A 74 -14.68 -13.36 2.02
N THR A 75 -15.11 -12.51 1.09
CA THR A 75 -14.51 -12.42 -0.25
C THR A 75 -13.33 -11.45 -0.24
N VAL A 76 -12.24 -11.85 -0.89
CA VAL A 76 -11.07 -11.02 -1.15
C VAL A 76 -11.04 -10.72 -2.65
N ALA A 77 -11.48 -9.53 -3.02
CA ALA A 77 -11.54 -9.11 -4.41
C ALA A 77 -10.17 -8.62 -4.90
N ALA A 78 -9.78 -9.06 -6.07
CA ALA A 78 -8.58 -8.60 -6.74
C ALA A 78 -8.80 -8.57 -8.26
N ARG A 79 -8.15 -7.62 -8.94
CA ARG A 79 -8.14 -7.61 -10.40
C ARG A 79 -7.51 -8.91 -10.93
N ASN A 80 -8.13 -9.52 -11.95
CA ASN A 80 -7.69 -10.81 -12.49
C ASN A 80 -6.44 -10.69 -13.38
N VAL A 81 -5.37 -10.15 -12.80
CA VAL A 81 -4.02 -10.13 -13.39
C VAL A 81 -2.99 -10.42 -12.30
N PRO A 82 -1.84 -11.06 -12.61
CA PRO A 82 -0.92 -11.57 -11.59
C PRO A 82 -0.50 -10.57 -10.51
N PRO A 83 -0.13 -9.30 -10.82
CA PRO A 83 0.32 -8.35 -9.79
C PRO A 83 -0.72 -8.03 -8.71
N TRP A 84 -2.01 -8.24 -8.96
CA TRP A 84 -3.11 -8.06 -8.00
C TRP A 84 -3.57 -9.39 -7.39
N ARG A 85 -3.70 -10.41 -8.24
CA ARG A 85 -4.23 -11.72 -7.84
C ARG A 85 -3.28 -12.47 -6.92
N ASP A 86 -2.00 -12.54 -7.26
CA ASP A 86 -1.05 -13.39 -6.55
C ASP A 86 -0.80 -12.91 -5.11
N PRO A 87 -0.64 -11.59 -4.82
CA PRO A 87 -0.64 -11.12 -3.44
C PRO A 87 -1.95 -11.38 -2.68
N ALA A 88 -3.11 -11.41 -3.36
CA ALA A 88 -4.37 -11.74 -2.71
C ALA A 88 -4.40 -13.17 -2.18
N LEU A 89 -3.78 -14.12 -2.86
CA LEU A 89 -3.67 -15.50 -2.38
C LEU A 89 -2.81 -15.60 -1.11
N ILE A 90 -1.70 -14.85 -1.04
CA ILE A 90 -0.86 -14.78 0.17
C ILE A 90 -1.66 -14.16 1.32
N LEU A 91 -2.41 -13.08 1.05
CA LEU A 91 -3.26 -12.44 2.05
C LEU A 91 -4.30 -13.43 2.61
N ILE A 92 -4.99 -14.17 1.73
CA ILE A 92 -5.98 -15.18 2.12
C ILE A 92 -5.37 -16.24 3.04
N ASP A 93 -4.18 -16.72 2.73
CA ASP A 93 -3.49 -17.69 3.59
C ASP A 93 -3.12 -17.10 4.97
N GLN A 94 -2.66 -15.86 5.00
CA GLN A 94 -2.35 -15.18 6.26
C GLN A 94 -3.61 -14.90 7.10
N LEU A 95 -4.75 -14.58 6.48
CA LEU A 95 -6.02 -14.34 7.14
C LEU A 95 -6.54 -15.59 7.86
N LYS A 96 -6.24 -16.79 7.36
CA LYS A 96 -6.59 -18.07 8.03
C LYS A 96 -5.98 -18.17 9.42
N GLN A 97 -4.83 -17.54 9.65
CA GLN A 97 -4.14 -17.56 10.95
C GLN A 97 -4.91 -16.83 12.06
N ILE A 98 -5.94 -16.06 11.71
CA ILE A 98 -6.76 -15.28 12.64
C ILE A 98 -8.26 -15.54 12.43
N TYR A 99 -8.61 -16.77 12.10
CA TYR A 99 -10.01 -17.24 11.96
C TYR A 99 -10.82 -16.56 10.86
N ILE A 100 -10.16 -16.09 9.80
CA ILE A 100 -10.82 -15.53 8.63
C ILE A 100 -10.59 -16.47 7.44
N ASP A 101 -11.69 -16.97 6.86
CA ASP A 101 -11.68 -17.77 5.64
C ASP A 101 -11.97 -16.86 4.45
N GLY A 102 -10.89 -16.49 3.76
CA GLY A 102 -10.97 -15.69 2.55
C GLY A 102 -11.21 -16.54 1.31
N GLU A 103 -12.09 -16.09 0.45
CA GLU A 103 -12.28 -16.64 -0.91
C GLU A 103 -11.87 -15.60 -1.95
N LEU A 104 -11.01 -16.01 -2.90
CA LEU A 104 -10.57 -15.10 -3.96
C LEU A 104 -11.71 -14.82 -4.93
N GLU A 105 -12.02 -13.55 -5.12
CA GLU A 105 -12.88 -13.07 -6.18
C GLU A 105 -12.03 -12.36 -7.26
N ALA A 106 -11.76 -13.06 -8.35
CA ALA A 106 -11.01 -12.52 -9.48
C ALA A 106 -11.92 -11.66 -10.37
N VAL A 107 -11.75 -10.34 -10.30
CA VAL A 107 -12.58 -9.37 -10.99
C VAL A 107 -11.97 -9.00 -12.34
N ASP A 108 -12.80 -8.96 -13.39
CA ASP A 108 -12.37 -8.52 -14.72
C ASP A 108 -11.79 -7.10 -14.68
N THR A 109 -10.75 -6.87 -15.49
CA THR A 109 -10.03 -5.60 -15.57
C THR A 109 -10.93 -4.40 -15.82
N THR A 110 -11.95 -4.57 -16.69
CA THR A 110 -12.86 -3.47 -17.06
C THR A 110 -13.84 -3.12 -15.94
N GLN A 111 -14.10 -4.07 -15.03
CA GLN A 111 -15.01 -3.91 -13.90
C GLN A 111 -14.30 -3.49 -12.61
N TRP A 112 -12.98 -3.64 -12.54
CA TRP A 112 -12.21 -3.46 -11.31
C TRP A 112 -12.34 -2.04 -10.72
N TYR A 113 -11.93 -1.02 -11.48
CA TYR A 113 -11.99 0.35 -10.98
C TYR A 113 -13.41 0.89 -10.77
N PRO A 114 -14.40 0.64 -11.67
CA PRO A 114 -15.79 0.97 -11.38
C PRO A 114 -16.30 0.37 -10.07
N ARG A 115 -15.88 -0.85 -9.73
CA ARG A 115 -16.25 -1.53 -8.48
C ARG A 115 -15.58 -0.88 -7.27
N LEU A 116 -14.27 -0.58 -7.34
CA LEU A 116 -13.57 0.14 -6.28
C LEU A 116 -14.20 1.50 -5.97
N MET A 117 -14.56 2.27 -7.02
CA MET A 117 -15.21 3.56 -6.85
C MET A 117 -16.56 3.47 -6.14
N ARG A 118 -17.31 2.40 -6.37
CA ARG A 118 -18.57 2.14 -5.64
C ARG A 118 -18.35 1.56 -4.24
N LYS A 119 -17.10 1.26 -3.86
CA LYS A 119 -16.74 0.57 -2.60
C LYS A 119 -17.46 -0.79 -2.44
N ASP A 120 -17.69 -1.46 -3.55
CA ASP A 120 -18.41 -2.72 -3.62
C ASP A 120 -17.46 -3.92 -3.43
N PHE A 121 -16.90 -4.02 -2.24
CA PHE A 121 -16.02 -5.11 -1.81
C PHE A 121 -15.98 -5.20 -0.28
N LYS A 122 -15.64 -6.38 0.26
CA LYS A 122 -15.36 -6.57 1.69
C LYS A 122 -13.89 -6.36 1.98
N ILE A 123 -13.03 -7.08 1.29
CA ILE A 123 -11.59 -6.87 1.25
C ILE A 123 -11.22 -6.71 -0.22
N GLY A 124 -10.49 -5.64 -0.55
CA GLY A 124 -9.99 -5.39 -1.90
C GLY A 124 -8.48 -5.26 -1.88
N LEU A 125 -7.77 -6.02 -2.71
CA LEU A 125 -6.33 -5.86 -2.89
C LEU A 125 -6.08 -5.05 -4.15
N ASN A 126 -5.44 -3.89 -3.98
CA ASN A 126 -5.14 -2.98 -5.09
C ASN A 126 -3.66 -2.61 -5.14
N VAL A 127 -3.19 -2.30 -6.32
CA VAL A 127 -1.90 -1.65 -6.56
C VAL A 127 -2.17 -0.17 -6.78
N THR A 128 -1.46 0.67 -6.04
CA THR A 128 -1.56 2.13 -6.17
C THR A 128 -0.22 2.64 -6.66
N GLU A 129 -0.25 3.51 -7.62
CA GLU A 129 0.92 4.10 -8.26
C GLU A 129 0.74 5.61 -8.35
N SER A 130 1.84 6.35 -8.39
CA SER A 130 1.88 7.81 -8.51
C SER A 130 2.74 8.21 -9.72
N GLU A 131 2.43 9.34 -10.35
CA GLU A 131 3.23 9.91 -11.42
C GLU A 131 4.55 10.49 -10.91
N VAL A 132 4.56 10.93 -9.65
CA VAL A 132 5.72 11.58 -9.00
C VAL A 132 5.83 11.14 -7.55
N ASP A 133 7.06 11.11 -7.02
CA ASP A 133 7.32 10.91 -5.60
C ASP A 133 7.06 12.22 -4.82
N ASP A 134 5.79 12.59 -4.69
CA ASP A 134 5.36 13.74 -3.91
C ASP A 134 4.17 13.37 -3.00
N PRO A 135 4.19 13.78 -1.72
CA PRO A 135 3.11 13.48 -0.77
C PRO A 135 1.73 13.97 -1.22
N ASP A 136 1.64 15.07 -1.97
CA ASP A 136 0.37 15.60 -2.44
C ASP A 136 -0.32 14.62 -3.39
N ALA A 137 0.43 14.04 -4.32
CA ALA A 137 -0.10 13.05 -5.26
C ALA A 137 -0.67 11.82 -4.52
N GLN A 138 -0.03 11.40 -3.43
CA GLN A 138 -0.47 10.24 -2.66
C GLN A 138 -1.61 10.56 -1.69
N PHE A 139 -1.49 11.64 -0.90
CA PHE A 139 -2.43 11.89 0.18
C PHE A 139 -3.75 12.48 -0.30
N TYR A 140 -3.72 13.48 -1.20
CA TYR A 140 -4.96 14.07 -1.72
C TYR A 140 -5.81 13.06 -2.48
N GLU A 141 -5.19 12.21 -3.29
CA GLU A 141 -5.95 11.24 -4.08
C GLU A 141 -6.51 10.08 -3.26
N ASN A 142 -5.74 9.55 -2.29
CA ASN A 142 -6.03 8.27 -1.69
C ASN A 142 -6.58 8.35 -0.26
N TYR A 143 -6.38 9.47 0.46
CA TYR A 143 -6.70 9.55 1.89
C TYR A 143 -7.55 10.74 2.29
N SER A 144 -7.58 11.82 1.51
CA SER A 144 -8.45 12.96 1.84
C SER A 144 -9.92 12.56 1.85
N CYS A 145 -10.70 13.19 2.74
CA CYS A 145 -12.13 12.97 2.82
C CYS A 145 -12.82 13.22 1.49
N GLY A 146 -13.51 12.22 0.97
CA GLY A 146 -14.26 12.32 -0.29
C GLY A 146 -13.42 12.23 -1.56
N ALA A 147 -12.12 12.00 -1.48
CA ALA A 147 -11.28 11.82 -2.65
C ALA A 147 -11.70 10.60 -3.48
N VAL A 148 -11.57 10.72 -4.79
CA VAL A 148 -12.07 9.71 -5.75
C VAL A 148 -11.40 8.35 -5.57
N ARG A 149 -10.10 8.32 -5.30
CA ARG A 149 -9.33 7.09 -5.07
C ARG A 149 -9.29 6.64 -3.61
N ASN A 150 -9.99 7.34 -2.72
CA ASN A 150 -10.19 6.90 -1.35
C ASN A 150 -11.21 5.76 -1.31
N TYR A 151 -10.80 4.59 -1.73
CA TYR A 151 -11.67 3.42 -1.90
C TYR A 151 -12.16 2.83 -0.57
N THR A 152 -11.45 3.05 0.53
CA THR A 152 -11.87 2.61 1.86
C THR A 152 -12.97 3.48 2.45
N GLY A 153 -13.09 4.72 1.98
CA GLY A 153 -14.02 5.71 2.56
C GLY A 153 -13.52 6.30 3.87
N TYR A 154 -12.22 6.13 4.17
CA TYR A 154 -11.59 6.77 5.31
C TYR A 154 -11.81 8.28 5.29
N CYS A 155 -12.09 8.87 6.43
CA CYS A 155 -12.23 10.32 6.54
C CYS A 155 -11.90 10.78 7.97
N ASN A 156 -10.83 11.52 8.12
CA ASN A 156 -10.45 12.18 9.36
C ASN A 156 -10.03 13.64 9.07
N LYS A 157 -10.82 14.60 9.55
CA LYS A 157 -10.58 16.03 9.31
C LYS A 157 -9.22 16.51 9.85
N SER A 158 -8.74 15.93 10.94
CA SER A 158 -7.42 16.27 11.46
C SER A 158 -6.27 15.80 10.56
N VAL A 159 -6.51 14.73 9.78
CA VAL A 159 -5.57 14.27 8.74
C VAL A 159 -5.66 15.18 7.51
N ASP A 160 -6.85 15.57 7.07
CA ASP A 160 -7.03 16.56 5.98
C ASP A 160 -6.25 17.85 6.30
N GLU A 161 -6.36 18.37 7.54
CA GLU A 161 -5.62 19.56 7.98
C GLU A 161 -4.09 19.38 7.95
N LEU A 162 -3.60 18.18 8.29
CA LEU A 162 -2.17 17.87 8.17
C LEU A 162 -1.72 17.79 6.72
N ILE A 163 -2.55 17.22 5.84
CA ILE A 163 -2.30 17.16 4.39
C ILE A 163 -2.17 18.58 3.82
N GLU A 164 -3.10 19.48 4.16
CA GLU A 164 -3.03 20.88 3.76
C GLU A 164 -1.78 21.60 4.30
N ARG A 165 -1.38 21.31 5.53
CA ARG A 165 -0.21 21.93 6.15
C ARG A 165 1.08 21.48 5.49
N GLN A 166 1.25 20.17 5.23
CA GLN A 166 2.45 19.65 4.58
C GLN A 166 2.58 20.18 3.15
N SER A 167 1.45 20.32 2.43
CA SER A 167 1.43 20.84 1.06
C SER A 167 1.91 22.30 0.95
N ARG A 168 1.71 23.09 2.00
CA ARG A 168 2.15 24.50 2.07
C ARG A 168 3.55 24.68 2.67
N GLU A 169 4.15 23.64 3.22
CA GLU A 169 5.45 23.72 3.86
C GLU A 169 6.58 23.71 2.83
N THR A 170 7.37 24.76 2.79
CA THR A 170 8.47 24.92 1.83
C THR A 170 9.81 24.38 2.34
N ASN A 171 9.94 24.19 3.65
CA ASN A 171 11.11 23.56 4.23
C ASN A 171 10.98 22.05 4.16
N THR A 172 11.84 21.39 3.40
CA THR A 172 11.79 19.95 3.12
C THR A 172 11.81 19.10 4.38
N ASP A 173 12.62 19.43 5.39
CA ASP A 173 12.71 18.62 6.60
C ASP A 173 11.45 18.75 7.46
N LYS A 174 10.88 19.95 7.56
CA LYS A 174 9.60 20.15 8.25
C LYS A 174 8.46 19.49 7.50
N ARG A 175 8.45 19.57 6.17
CA ARG A 175 7.47 18.87 5.32
C ARG A 175 7.54 17.37 5.55
N ARG A 176 8.73 16.79 5.57
CA ARG A 176 8.94 15.36 5.86
C ARG A 176 8.41 14.95 7.24
N GLN A 177 8.63 15.78 8.27
CA GLN A 177 8.07 15.51 9.60
C GLN A 177 6.54 15.52 9.61
N LEU A 178 5.89 16.42 8.85
CA LEU A 178 4.44 16.43 8.70
C LEU A 178 3.94 15.19 7.95
N VAL A 179 4.64 14.77 6.91
CA VAL A 179 4.37 13.51 6.18
C VAL A 179 4.40 12.32 7.13
N TRP A 180 5.44 12.18 7.96
CA TRP A 180 5.53 11.11 8.95
C TRP A 180 4.43 11.16 10.01
N GLN A 181 3.94 12.35 10.37
CA GLN A 181 2.78 12.47 11.27
C GLN A 181 1.50 11.96 10.60
N ILE A 182 1.32 12.26 9.31
CA ILE A 182 0.18 11.76 8.52
C ILE A 182 0.26 10.23 8.41
N GLU A 183 1.40 9.68 7.98
CA GLU A 183 1.59 8.23 7.85
C GLU A 183 1.29 7.49 9.15
N ARG A 184 1.82 8.00 10.28
CA ARG A 184 1.55 7.43 11.60
C ARG A 184 0.06 7.37 11.90
N LYS A 185 -0.68 8.47 11.70
CA LYS A 185 -2.13 8.50 11.94
C LYS A 185 -2.88 7.52 11.03
N LEU A 186 -2.54 7.49 9.74
CA LEU A 186 -3.18 6.57 8.79
C LEU A 186 -2.95 5.10 9.16
N ILE A 187 -1.76 4.76 9.66
CA ILE A 187 -1.43 3.41 10.11
C ILE A 187 -2.14 3.08 11.43
N GLU A 188 -2.10 3.96 12.42
CA GLU A 188 -2.72 3.76 13.73
C GLU A 188 -4.26 3.67 13.63
N GLU A 189 -4.85 4.36 12.68
CA GLU A 189 -6.29 4.34 12.41
C GLU A 189 -6.71 3.23 11.41
N ASP A 190 -5.75 2.41 10.93
CA ASP A 190 -5.95 1.31 9.96
C ASP A 190 -6.71 1.78 8.71
N ALA A 191 -6.40 3.00 8.23
CA ALA A 191 -7.07 3.65 7.10
C ALA A 191 -7.01 2.80 5.83
N ARG A 192 -5.84 2.24 5.57
CA ARG A 192 -5.58 1.25 4.52
C ARG A 192 -4.28 0.51 4.85
N PRO A 193 -4.29 -0.82 5.07
CA PRO A 193 -3.07 -1.58 5.29
C PRO A 193 -2.22 -1.63 4.02
N ASP A 194 -1.08 -0.95 4.03
CA ASP A 194 -0.08 -1.07 2.97
C ASP A 194 0.75 -2.33 3.19
N ILE A 195 1.13 -3.01 2.10
CA ILE A 195 1.77 -4.33 2.18
C ILE A 195 3.25 -4.25 1.81
N LEU A 196 3.54 -3.83 0.58
CA LEU A 196 4.91 -3.74 0.07
C LEU A 196 5.02 -2.73 -1.07
N TYR A 197 6.21 -2.24 -1.27
CA TYR A 197 6.66 -1.56 -2.49
C TYR A 197 7.48 -2.52 -3.33
N VAL A 198 7.13 -2.66 -4.60
CA VAL A 198 7.87 -3.52 -5.54
C VAL A 198 8.80 -2.68 -6.40
N ARG A 199 9.98 -3.22 -6.72
CA ARG A 199 10.89 -2.55 -7.65
C ARG A 199 10.41 -2.71 -9.08
N GLY A 200 10.29 -1.58 -9.79
CA GLY A 200 10.10 -1.55 -11.23
C GLY A 200 11.41 -1.93 -11.97
N ILE A 201 11.27 -2.63 -13.08
CA ILE A 201 12.40 -2.95 -13.97
C ILE A 201 12.14 -2.32 -15.32
N THR A 202 13.06 -1.47 -15.78
CA THR A 202 13.02 -0.89 -17.11
C THR A 202 14.05 -1.60 -18.00
N CYS A 203 13.57 -2.32 -19.00
CA CYS A 203 14.41 -2.92 -20.03
C CYS A 203 14.36 -2.07 -21.30
N ARG A 204 15.53 -1.70 -21.84
CA ARG A 204 15.62 -0.96 -23.09
C ARG A 204 16.70 -1.53 -24.00
N PRO A 205 16.50 -1.51 -25.33
CA PRO A 205 17.56 -1.81 -26.29
C PRO A 205 18.71 -0.82 -26.17
N PRO A 206 19.95 -1.21 -26.49
CA PRO A 206 21.14 -0.34 -26.39
C PRO A 206 21.07 0.94 -27.21
N TYR A 207 20.29 0.94 -28.30
CA TYR A 207 20.10 2.10 -29.17
C TYR A 207 19.11 3.14 -28.61
N VAL A 208 18.37 2.83 -27.53
CA VAL A 208 17.55 3.84 -26.83
C VAL A 208 18.45 4.58 -25.85
N LYS A 209 18.64 5.89 -26.10
CA LYS A 209 19.54 6.76 -25.33
C LYS A 209 18.75 7.75 -24.47
N ASP A 210 19.42 8.28 -23.48
CA ASP A 210 19.00 9.37 -22.59
C ASP A 210 17.65 9.16 -21.84
N LEU A 211 17.27 7.89 -21.65
CA LEU A 211 16.16 7.56 -20.77
C LEU A 211 16.58 7.74 -19.30
N THR A 212 16.10 8.78 -18.66
CA THR A 212 16.24 9.01 -17.22
C THR A 212 15.21 8.19 -16.45
N SER A 213 15.65 7.29 -15.56
CA SER A 213 14.73 6.55 -14.68
C SER A 213 14.30 7.41 -13.50
N MET A 214 13.00 7.54 -13.31
CA MET A 214 12.39 8.23 -12.18
C MET A 214 12.13 7.25 -11.04
N VAL A 215 12.39 7.67 -9.83
CA VAL A 215 12.10 6.90 -8.60
C VAL A 215 10.62 7.03 -8.25
N ASN A 216 10.02 5.94 -7.77
CA ASN A 216 8.64 5.89 -7.25
C ASN A 216 7.63 6.61 -8.18
N SER A 217 7.65 6.26 -9.46
CA SER A 217 6.76 6.86 -10.44
C SER A 217 6.27 5.85 -11.48
N ILE A 218 4.96 5.92 -11.78
CA ILE A 218 4.37 5.13 -12.87
C ILE A 218 4.82 5.71 -14.23
N TYR A 219 5.02 4.84 -15.21
CA TYR A 219 5.41 5.21 -16.57
C TYR A 219 6.59 6.19 -16.65
N ASN A 220 7.50 6.07 -15.67
CA ASN A 220 8.67 6.94 -15.56
C ASN A 220 8.32 8.43 -15.43
N GLY A 221 7.18 8.77 -14.77
CA GLY A 221 6.66 10.13 -14.69
C GLY A 221 6.45 10.78 -16.05
N SER A 222 6.26 9.99 -17.10
CA SER A 222 6.14 10.43 -18.50
C SER A 222 7.36 11.24 -19.01
N ARG A 223 8.54 11.03 -18.43
CA ARG A 223 9.80 11.72 -18.75
C ARG A 223 10.50 11.06 -19.93
N PHE A 224 10.05 11.39 -21.14
CA PHE A 224 10.60 10.88 -22.41
C PHE A 224 11.09 11.97 -23.34
N GLU A 225 11.12 13.22 -22.88
CA GLU A 225 11.46 14.40 -23.69
C GLU A 225 12.89 14.38 -24.25
N ASP A 226 13.82 13.73 -23.54
CA ASP A 226 15.23 13.63 -23.94
C ASP A 226 15.58 12.30 -24.63
N VAL A 227 14.61 11.39 -24.76
CA VAL A 227 14.84 10.05 -25.31
C VAL A 227 15.00 10.11 -26.83
N TRP A 228 16.08 9.52 -27.33
CA TRP A 228 16.34 9.42 -28.78
C TRP A 228 16.84 8.04 -29.17
N LEU A 229 16.82 7.75 -30.45
CA LEU A 229 17.27 6.48 -31.04
C LEU A 229 18.60 6.67 -31.77
N ASP A 230 19.60 5.91 -31.37
CA ASP A 230 20.93 5.84 -31.98
C ASP A 230 20.87 4.74 -33.06
N GLU A 231 20.52 5.14 -34.30
CA GLU A 231 20.39 4.24 -35.47
C GLU A 231 21.72 3.95 -36.17
#